data_7e04345d02e8d176e0f9f86f23f09461
#
_entry.id   7e04345d02e8d176e0f9f86f23f09461
#
_cell.length_a   1.000
_cell.length_b   1.000
_cell.length_c   1.000
_cell.angle_alpha   90.00
_cell.angle_beta   90.00
_cell.angle_gamma   90.00
#
_symmetry.space_group_name_H-M   'P 1'
#
loop_
_entity.id
_entity.type
_entity.pdbx_description
1 polymer ?
#
loop_
_entity_poly.entity_id
_entity_poly.type
_entity_poly.pdbx_seq_one_letter_code
_entity_poly.pdbx_strand_id
1 'polypeptide(L)'
;QAIKYARKGSIIVLVAVFAGMAEIDLAVANDHELDIKSTMMYRHDDYVDGIRLVNEEKVHLRPLISKTFAFQEYLKAYQYIDDNRETTMKVIINVQE
;
A
#
# COMPACT_ATOMS: atom_id res chain seq x y z
N GLN A 1 -8.99 -13.92 0.33
CA GLN A 1 -8.15 -14.73 1.24
C GLN A 1 -8.36 -14.31 2.70
N ALA A 2 -8.24 -13.03 3.08
CA ALA A 2 -8.37 -12.57 4.47
C ALA A 2 -9.65 -13.08 5.14
N ILE A 3 -10.80 -12.90 4.51
CA ILE A 3 -12.10 -13.36 5.04
C ILE A 3 -12.11 -14.86 5.31
N LYS A 4 -11.58 -15.66 4.36
CA LYS A 4 -11.57 -17.14 4.47
C LYS A 4 -10.70 -17.65 5.63
N TYR A 5 -9.60 -16.95 5.93
CA TYR A 5 -8.60 -17.40 6.90
C TYR A 5 -8.62 -16.64 8.21
N ALA A 6 -9.45 -15.61 8.34
CA ALA A 6 -9.62 -14.87 9.59
C ALA A 6 -10.25 -15.78 10.67
N ARG A 7 -9.78 -15.62 11.90
CA ARG A 7 -10.41 -16.26 13.06
C ARG A 7 -11.79 -15.64 13.31
N LYS A 8 -12.71 -16.40 13.85
CA LYS A 8 -14.04 -15.90 14.25
C LYS A 8 -13.91 -14.70 15.19
N GLY A 9 -14.75 -13.70 14.99
CA GLY A 9 -14.74 -12.44 15.74
C GLY A 9 -13.58 -11.50 15.43
N SER A 10 -12.82 -11.74 14.33
CA SER A 10 -11.68 -10.87 13.94
C SER A 10 -12.14 -9.58 13.27
N ILE A 11 -11.31 -8.55 13.40
CA ILE A 11 -11.46 -7.30 12.66
C ILE A 11 -10.58 -7.35 11.41
N ILE A 12 -11.16 -7.09 10.24
CA ILE A 12 -10.45 -6.91 8.98
C ILE A 12 -10.49 -5.43 8.63
N VAL A 13 -9.34 -4.80 8.47
CA VAL A 13 -9.23 -3.40 8.04
C VAL A 13 -8.84 -3.34 6.57
N LEU A 14 -9.68 -2.70 5.75
CA LEU A 14 -9.42 -2.47 4.34
C LEU A 14 -8.56 -1.22 4.18
N VAL A 15 -7.30 -1.42 3.77
CA VAL A 15 -6.31 -0.35 3.53
C VAL A 15 -5.94 -0.40 2.06
N ALA A 16 -6.84 0.04 1.17
CA ALA A 16 -6.63 -0.03 -0.26
C ALA A 16 -7.49 0.97 -1.04
N VAL A 17 -7.02 1.30 -2.23
CA VAL A 17 -7.83 1.98 -3.26
C VAL A 17 -8.18 0.93 -4.31
N PHE A 18 -9.48 0.63 -4.43
CA PHE A 18 -9.97 -0.33 -5.40
C PHE A 18 -10.26 0.35 -6.74
N ALA A 19 -9.79 -0.23 -7.83
CA ALA A 19 -10.06 0.24 -9.19
C ALA A 19 -11.47 -0.14 -9.69
N GLY A 20 -12.18 -1.01 -8.96
CA GLY A 20 -13.51 -1.50 -9.31
C GLY A 20 -14.19 -2.19 -8.14
N MET A 21 -15.34 -2.81 -8.39
CA MET A 21 -16.06 -3.57 -7.38
C MET A 21 -15.28 -4.84 -6.99
N ALA A 22 -15.19 -5.10 -5.70
CA ALA A 22 -14.60 -6.31 -5.17
C ALA A 22 -15.69 -7.33 -4.81
N GLU A 23 -15.47 -8.58 -5.16
CA GLU A 23 -16.34 -9.66 -4.72
C GLU A 23 -15.92 -10.13 -3.32
N ILE A 24 -16.90 -10.25 -2.44
CA ILE A 24 -16.71 -10.67 -1.05
C ILE A 24 -17.67 -11.80 -0.73
N ASP A 25 -17.15 -12.88 -0.15
CA ASP A 25 -17.97 -13.95 0.39
C ASP A 25 -18.58 -13.51 1.74
N LEU A 26 -19.78 -12.95 1.68
CA LEU A 26 -20.49 -12.48 2.86
C LEU A 26 -21.02 -13.63 3.72
N ALA A 27 -21.23 -14.83 3.15
CA ALA A 27 -21.66 -15.98 3.93
C ALA A 27 -20.57 -16.41 4.91
N VAL A 28 -19.33 -16.49 4.45
CA VAL A 28 -18.17 -16.78 5.32
C VAL A 28 -17.91 -15.64 6.30
N ALA A 29 -18.03 -14.37 5.85
CA ALA A 29 -17.86 -13.23 6.74
C ALA A 29 -18.85 -13.24 7.90
N ASN A 30 -20.12 -13.57 7.61
CA ASN A 30 -21.18 -13.70 8.62
C ASN A 30 -20.98 -14.91 9.54
N ASP A 31 -20.64 -16.08 9.00
CA ASP A 31 -20.38 -17.28 9.82
C ASP A 31 -19.19 -17.10 10.77
N HIS A 32 -18.21 -16.31 10.36
CA HIS A 32 -17.06 -15.96 11.18
C HIS A 32 -17.27 -14.73 12.07
N GLU A 33 -18.44 -14.11 12.04
CA GLU A 33 -18.73 -12.88 12.81
C GLU A 33 -17.66 -11.80 12.62
N LEU A 34 -17.24 -11.55 11.36
CA LEU A 34 -16.13 -10.65 11.08
C LEU A 34 -16.59 -9.17 11.05
N ASP A 35 -15.85 -8.33 11.77
CA ASP A 35 -15.92 -6.88 11.61
C ASP A 35 -15.10 -6.43 10.41
N ILE A 36 -15.74 -5.87 9.39
CA ILE A 36 -15.04 -5.30 8.23
C ILE A 36 -15.08 -3.77 8.33
N LYS A 37 -13.90 -3.17 8.52
CA LYS A 37 -13.72 -1.72 8.63
C LYS A 37 -12.91 -1.20 7.47
N SER A 38 -13.18 0.02 7.03
CA SER A 38 -12.37 0.69 6.01
C SER A 38 -11.60 1.86 6.62
N THR A 39 -10.48 2.19 6.02
CA THR A 39 -9.71 3.39 6.33
C THR A 39 -9.31 4.07 5.03
N MET A 40 -9.19 5.38 5.05
CA MET A 40 -8.76 6.18 3.92
C MET A 40 -7.79 7.25 4.39
N MET A 41 -6.66 7.33 3.69
CA MET A 41 -5.61 8.31 3.94
C MET A 41 -4.96 8.19 5.32
N TYR A 42 -4.19 9.19 5.69
CA TYR A 42 -3.40 9.25 6.92
C TYR A 42 -3.76 10.50 7.71
N ARG A 43 -3.64 10.43 9.02
CA ARG A 43 -3.77 11.57 9.92
C ARG A 43 -2.41 12.26 10.07
N HIS A 44 -2.42 13.48 10.60
CA HIS A 44 -1.19 14.23 10.87
C HIS A 44 -0.18 13.42 11.71
N ASP A 45 -0.66 12.76 12.75
CA ASP A 45 0.16 12.00 13.68
C ASP A 45 0.85 10.81 12.99
N ASP A 46 0.21 10.19 12.00
CA ASP A 46 0.79 9.08 11.21
C ASP A 46 2.02 9.56 10.44
N TYR A 47 2.00 10.79 9.91
CA TYR A 47 3.16 11.38 9.23
C TYR A 47 4.29 11.69 10.22
N VAL A 48 3.97 12.25 11.40
CA VAL A 48 4.95 12.54 12.45
C VAL A 48 5.62 11.23 12.89
N ASP A 49 4.84 10.20 13.17
CA ASP A 49 5.35 8.89 13.56
C ASP A 49 6.16 8.23 12.45
N GLY A 50 5.73 8.32 11.20
CA GLY A 50 6.46 7.80 10.06
C GLY A 50 7.84 8.43 9.92
N ILE A 51 7.94 9.76 10.01
CA ILE A 51 9.21 10.50 9.98
C ILE A 51 10.11 10.08 11.15
N ARG A 52 9.55 9.97 12.35
CA ARG A 52 10.28 9.53 13.55
C ARG A 52 10.87 8.13 13.35
N LEU A 53 10.08 7.18 12.86
CA LEU A 53 10.54 5.80 12.62
C LEU A 53 11.69 5.72 11.60
N VAL A 54 11.67 6.58 10.57
CA VAL A 54 12.76 6.68 9.60
C VAL A 54 14.02 7.27 10.24
N ASN A 55 13.88 8.36 11.01
CA ASN A 55 15.00 9.03 11.66
C ASN A 55 15.65 8.16 12.74
N GLU A 56 14.88 7.33 13.41
CA GLU A 56 15.36 6.36 14.40
C GLU A 56 15.88 5.06 13.77
N GLU A 57 15.97 5.01 12.44
CA GLU A 57 16.39 3.83 11.65
C GLU A 57 15.62 2.54 11.97
N LYS A 58 14.39 2.67 12.49
CA LYS A 58 13.51 1.52 12.79
C LYS A 58 12.87 0.92 11.54
N VAL A 59 12.85 1.67 10.44
CA VAL A 59 12.35 1.21 9.14
C VAL A 59 13.36 1.53 8.04
N HIS A 60 13.55 0.60 7.11
CA HIS A 60 14.49 0.72 6.01
C HIS A 60 13.71 0.89 4.70
N LEU A 61 13.58 2.13 4.22
CA LEU A 61 12.78 2.45 3.03
C LEU A 61 13.54 2.30 1.72
N ARG A 62 14.87 2.41 1.71
CA ARG A 62 15.69 2.35 0.49
C ARG A 62 15.47 1.09 -0.34
N PRO A 63 15.35 -0.12 0.24
CA PRO A 63 15.10 -1.33 -0.54
C PRO A 63 13.75 -1.35 -1.28
N LEU A 64 12.81 -0.46 -0.91
CA LEU A 64 11.52 -0.34 -1.58
C LEU A 64 11.61 0.46 -2.88
N ILE A 65 12.69 1.20 -3.11
CA ILE A 65 12.89 1.99 -4.33
C ILE A 65 13.35 1.03 -5.44
N SER A 66 12.45 0.72 -6.36
CA SER A 66 12.72 -0.17 -7.48
C SER A 66 13.59 0.50 -8.53
N LYS A 67 13.35 1.78 -8.82
CA LYS A 67 14.11 2.55 -9.80
C LYS A 67 13.98 4.07 -9.58
N THR A 68 15.02 4.80 -9.98
CA THR A 68 15.02 6.27 -10.01
C THR A 68 15.25 6.74 -11.44
N PHE A 69 14.56 7.80 -11.84
CA PHE A 69 14.67 8.46 -13.14
C PHE A 69 14.97 9.94 -12.95
N ALA A 70 15.65 10.56 -13.92
CA ALA A 70 15.75 12.02 -14.02
C ALA A 70 14.40 12.63 -14.37
N PHE A 71 14.21 13.92 -14.06
CA PHE A 71 12.94 14.60 -14.35
C PHE A 71 12.58 14.55 -15.85
N GLN A 72 13.56 14.74 -16.72
CA GLN A 72 13.37 14.70 -18.18
C GLN A 72 12.90 13.33 -18.70
N GLU A 73 13.06 12.30 -17.88
CA GLU A 73 12.68 10.92 -18.22
C GLU A 73 11.35 10.49 -17.62
N TYR A 74 10.51 11.42 -17.12
CA TYR A 74 9.29 11.10 -16.40
C TYR A 74 8.35 10.15 -17.17
N LEU A 75 8.24 10.31 -18.50
CA LEU A 75 7.44 9.41 -19.34
C LEU A 75 7.98 7.96 -19.32
N LYS A 76 9.32 7.81 -19.32
CA LYS A 76 9.93 6.48 -19.22
C LYS A 76 9.69 5.85 -17.82
N ALA A 77 9.57 6.67 -16.78
CA ALA A 77 9.23 6.19 -15.45
C ALA A 77 7.83 5.56 -15.42
N TYR A 78 6.84 6.20 -16.03
CA TYR A 78 5.50 5.62 -16.16
C TYR A 78 5.49 4.35 -17.00
N GLN A 79 6.16 4.35 -18.16
CA GLN A 79 6.28 3.16 -18.99
C GLN A 79 6.95 2.01 -18.23
N TYR A 80 7.99 2.30 -17.46
CA TYR A 80 8.66 1.29 -16.64
C TYR A 80 7.72 0.64 -15.61
N ILE A 81 6.84 1.43 -14.98
CA ILE A 81 5.85 0.92 -14.03
C ILE A 81 4.87 -0.03 -14.76
N ASP A 82 4.39 0.37 -15.94
CA ASP A 82 3.45 -0.45 -16.71
C ASP A 82 4.07 -1.78 -17.17
N ASP A 83 5.32 -1.75 -17.59
CA ASP A 83 6.04 -2.93 -18.07
C ASP A 83 6.51 -3.87 -16.94
N ASN A 84 6.60 -3.36 -15.69
CA ASN A 84 7.19 -4.09 -14.56
C ASN A 84 6.30 -4.11 -13.32
N ARG A 85 4.98 -4.17 -13.47
CA ARG A 85 4.00 -4.05 -12.37
C ARG A 85 4.23 -5.02 -11.22
N GLU A 86 4.62 -6.26 -11.52
CA GLU A 86 4.79 -7.31 -10.51
C GLU A 86 6.06 -7.15 -9.66
N THR A 87 7.06 -6.43 -10.17
CA THR A 87 8.37 -6.27 -9.52
C THR A 87 8.65 -4.85 -9.05
N THR A 88 7.74 -3.91 -9.37
CA THR A 88 7.90 -2.49 -9.03
C THR A 88 7.11 -2.15 -7.77
N MET A 89 7.79 -1.58 -6.78
CA MET A 89 7.14 -1.09 -5.57
C MET A 89 7.12 0.44 -5.53
N LYS A 90 8.29 1.10 -5.65
CA LYS A 90 8.40 2.57 -5.68
C LYS A 90 9.31 2.99 -6.81
N VAL A 91 8.82 3.92 -7.63
CA VAL A 91 9.63 4.62 -8.64
C VAL A 91 9.75 6.07 -8.23
N ILE A 92 10.98 6.56 -8.22
CA ILE A 92 11.30 7.94 -7.83
C ILE A 92 11.69 8.73 -9.07
N ILE A 93 11.17 9.94 -9.19
CA ILE A 93 11.63 10.94 -10.18
C ILE A 93 12.43 11.98 -9.42
N ASN A 94 13.70 12.11 -9.76
CA ASN A 94 14.58 13.13 -9.19
C ASN A 94 14.34 14.46 -9.92
N VAL A 95 13.83 15.46 -9.20
CA VAL A 95 13.53 16.80 -9.77
C VAL A 95 14.66 17.80 -9.53
N GLN A 96 15.67 17.42 -8.77
CA GLN A 96 16.86 18.24 -8.53
C GLN A 96 18.04 17.57 -9.25
N GLU A 97 18.67 18.29 -10.11
CA GLU A 97 19.96 17.94 -10.70
C GLU A 97 21.11 18.46 -9.82
#